data_b08cf839ed7346a7a352e1702498a492
#
_entry.id   b08cf839ed7346a7a352e1702498a492
#
_cell.length_a   1.000
_cell.length_b   1.000
_cell.length_c   1.000
_cell.angle_alpha   90.00
_cell.angle_beta   90.00
_cell.angle_gamma   90.00
#
_symmetry.space_group_name_H-M   'P 1'
#
loop_
_entity.id
_entity.type
_entity.pdbx_description
1 polymer ?
#
loop_
_entity_poly.entity_id
_entity_poly.type
_entity_poly.pdbx_seq_one_letter_code
_entity_poly.pdbx_strand_id
1 'polypeptide(L)'
;MKAKTSKAALFVMISISFVLLASLGAAVHAATRAGDKYIIDENLFPDPAFRQYVLDTIDENGSGALEDFEREKVTTIDLNNGYNGSKISDLTGIEYFTSITELAVSNNALTSIDVSKLTKLVTLWINKNQLTELDLSSNNLTALYCDDNQIKSLNLAGNTNLSDLECRNNQLTSLDISMATELKLLYLENNKLEFLDLSNNSNLDMLFCSDNKLTQLDISNCTLLYGFDCSDNQLTELDVSKCNILWYFNCDGNQLLSLDLSKNTDLTSGTQSPQTRTLLITSETLDLKDIDSNILGDKIDNPTGATFNGTVISGYTKGNNITYTYDTGNGKTMEVTIIPDIRYNYLSFQNGNQAFTDWKQGYTAPHLYVEGTGVILPTADNVEKEGYIFAGWYDNENFIGDPIDKINSTDTGDKILYAKWVPETFSVTIPKRITLSGETKSGAYTVTCTGAIGDSRYISVVPDSSFTMTQKGKADITATLQQITKFRSADYTGSLEADETEMGTDIEGTIHTPDLTAGSWNGTLNFKINLI
;
A
#
# COMPACT_ATOMS: atom_id res chain seq x y z
N MET A 1 -37.72 15.44 2.98
CA MET A 1 -37.45 14.50 1.86
C MET A 1 -36.81 15.26 0.71
N LYS A 2 -35.50 15.20 0.56
CA LYS A 2 -34.78 15.77 -0.56
C LYS A 2 -34.43 14.64 -1.53
N ALA A 3 -35.00 14.68 -2.73
CA ALA A 3 -34.74 13.70 -3.77
C ALA A 3 -33.30 13.86 -4.29
N LYS A 4 -32.51 12.78 -4.20
CA LYS A 4 -31.23 12.63 -4.90
C LYS A 4 -31.54 12.22 -6.34
N THR A 5 -31.53 13.15 -7.28
CA THR A 5 -31.49 12.80 -8.70
C THR A 5 -30.09 12.30 -9.03
N SER A 6 -29.99 11.06 -9.51
CA SER A 6 -28.72 10.42 -9.86
C SER A 6 -28.14 11.04 -11.14
N LYS A 7 -26.82 11.30 -11.12
CA LYS A 7 -26.08 11.80 -12.28
C LYS A 7 -26.14 10.87 -13.52
N ALA A 8 -26.59 9.63 -13.35
CA ALA A 8 -26.77 8.67 -14.43
C ALA A 8 -27.95 9.01 -15.36
N ALA A 9 -29.00 9.66 -14.84
CA ALA A 9 -30.16 10.03 -15.67
C ALA A 9 -29.87 11.23 -16.60
N LEU A 10 -28.88 12.08 -16.25
CA LEU A 10 -28.50 13.22 -17.07
C LEU A 10 -27.61 12.81 -18.26
N PHE A 11 -26.77 11.78 -18.10
CA PHE A 11 -25.92 11.27 -19.19
C PHE A 11 -26.72 10.55 -20.28
N VAL A 12 -27.79 9.84 -19.90
CA VAL A 12 -28.67 9.13 -20.84
C VAL A 12 -29.54 10.12 -21.64
N MET A 13 -29.93 11.27 -21.07
CA MET A 13 -30.71 12.27 -21.80
C MET A 13 -29.86 13.08 -22.81
N ILE A 14 -28.56 13.28 -22.56
CA ILE A 14 -27.69 13.99 -23.49
C ILE A 14 -27.33 13.10 -24.69
N SER A 15 -27.09 11.81 -24.48
CA SER A 15 -26.83 10.85 -25.56
C SER A 15 -28.05 10.59 -26.46
N ILE A 16 -29.26 10.61 -25.89
CA ILE A 16 -30.51 10.45 -26.68
C ILE A 16 -30.79 11.71 -27.51
N SER A 17 -30.41 12.90 -27.05
CA SER A 17 -30.62 14.14 -27.82
C SER A 17 -29.67 14.27 -29.01
N PHE A 18 -28.45 13.77 -28.93
CA PHE A 18 -27.49 13.76 -30.04
C PHE A 18 -27.85 12.70 -31.10
N VAL A 19 -28.31 11.52 -30.67
CA VAL A 19 -28.78 10.47 -31.60
C VAL A 19 -30.06 10.90 -32.32
N LEU A 20 -30.94 11.70 -31.69
CA LEU A 20 -32.16 12.20 -32.34
C LEU A 20 -31.86 13.32 -33.34
N LEU A 21 -30.84 14.18 -33.15
CA LEU A 21 -30.44 15.17 -34.14
C LEU A 21 -29.73 14.55 -35.34
N ALA A 22 -28.89 13.54 -35.12
CA ALA A 22 -28.27 12.78 -36.20
C ALA A 22 -29.29 11.96 -37.02
N SER A 23 -30.33 11.41 -36.35
CA SER A 23 -31.38 10.65 -37.03
C SER A 23 -32.38 11.53 -37.77
N LEU A 24 -32.58 12.84 -37.40
CA LEU A 24 -33.40 13.76 -38.19
C LEU A 24 -32.68 14.23 -39.46
N GLY A 25 -31.36 14.40 -39.44
CA GLY A 25 -30.54 14.65 -40.64
C GLY A 25 -30.60 13.50 -41.64
N ALA A 26 -30.48 12.26 -41.15
CA ALA A 26 -30.54 11.06 -41.98
C ALA A 26 -31.96 10.75 -42.50
N ALA A 27 -33.01 11.10 -41.75
CA ALA A 27 -34.41 10.82 -42.15
C ALA A 27 -34.94 11.71 -43.27
N VAL A 28 -34.35 12.88 -43.50
CA VAL A 28 -34.73 13.76 -44.60
C VAL A 28 -34.17 13.26 -45.95
N HIS A 29 -33.07 12.50 -45.95
CA HIS A 29 -32.44 11.94 -47.15
C HIS A 29 -32.89 10.50 -47.50
N ALA A 30 -33.68 9.83 -46.67
CA ALA A 30 -34.13 8.46 -46.93
C ALA A 30 -35.33 8.36 -47.87
N ALA A 31 -35.75 9.45 -48.52
CA ALA A 31 -36.92 9.46 -49.42
C ALA A 31 -36.55 9.77 -50.88
N THR A 32 -35.29 9.52 -51.30
CA THR A 32 -34.96 9.66 -52.71
C THR A 32 -35.28 8.34 -53.46
N ARG A 33 -35.98 8.44 -54.55
CA ARG A 33 -36.40 7.35 -55.44
C ARG A 33 -35.18 6.80 -56.21
N ALA A 34 -35.24 5.52 -56.57
CA ALA A 34 -34.27 4.93 -57.47
C ALA A 34 -34.09 5.79 -58.75
N GLY A 35 -32.91 6.42 -58.85
CA GLY A 35 -32.58 7.31 -59.95
C GLY A 35 -32.18 8.75 -59.53
N ASP A 36 -32.24 9.11 -58.23
CA ASP A 36 -31.80 10.43 -57.80
C ASP A 36 -30.27 10.46 -57.67
N LYS A 37 -29.70 11.43 -58.37
CA LYS A 37 -28.27 11.71 -58.30
C LYS A 37 -27.95 12.41 -56.98
N TYR A 38 -26.89 11.98 -56.26
CA TYR A 38 -26.36 12.65 -55.06
C TYR A 38 -25.61 13.93 -55.53
N ILE A 39 -26.22 15.09 -55.40
CA ILE A 39 -25.57 16.37 -55.78
C ILE A 39 -24.37 16.60 -54.88
N ILE A 40 -23.19 16.83 -55.49
CA ILE A 40 -21.95 17.10 -54.76
C ILE A 40 -21.94 18.56 -54.33
N ASP A 41 -22.66 18.86 -53.24
CA ASP A 41 -22.81 20.21 -52.69
C ASP A 41 -22.40 20.30 -51.19
N GLU A 42 -22.58 21.45 -50.59
CA GLU A 42 -22.24 21.69 -49.18
C GLU A 42 -23.12 20.94 -48.17
N ASN A 43 -24.28 20.44 -48.59
CA ASN A 43 -25.15 19.65 -47.73
C ASN A 43 -24.70 18.19 -47.66
N LEU A 44 -24.21 17.65 -48.77
CA LEU A 44 -23.76 16.28 -48.86
C LEU A 44 -22.28 16.11 -48.46
N PHE A 45 -21.45 17.09 -48.84
CA PHE A 45 -20.03 17.18 -48.56
C PHE A 45 -19.72 18.58 -47.97
N PRO A 46 -19.93 18.80 -46.65
CA PRO A 46 -19.78 20.12 -46.03
C PRO A 46 -18.35 20.65 -46.08
N ASP A 47 -17.33 19.78 -45.92
CA ASP A 47 -15.95 20.21 -46.00
C ASP A 47 -15.58 20.58 -47.45
N PRO A 48 -15.13 21.83 -47.71
CA PRO A 48 -14.85 22.28 -49.05
C PRO A 48 -13.66 21.56 -49.71
N ALA A 49 -12.66 21.10 -48.93
CA ALA A 49 -11.52 20.40 -49.48
C ALA A 49 -11.91 18.95 -49.86
N PHE A 50 -12.70 18.27 -49.02
CA PHE A 50 -13.22 16.97 -49.34
C PHE A 50 -14.20 17.02 -50.52
N ARG A 51 -15.10 17.98 -50.52
CA ARG A 51 -16.01 18.20 -51.68
C ARG A 51 -15.25 18.43 -52.98
N GLN A 52 -14.19 19.24 -52.96
CA GLN A 52 -13.40 19.53 -54.14
C GLN A 52 -12.66 18.25 -54.61
N TYR A 53 -12.16 17.41 -53.69
CA TYR A 53 -11.58 16.14 -54.01
C TYR A 53 -12.57 15.21 -54.74
N VAL A 54 -13.82 15.16 -54.27
CA VAL A 54 -14.88 14.34 -54.87
C VAL A 54 -15.18 14.84 -56.28
N LEU A 55 -15.31 16.17 -56.50
CA LEU A 55 -15.51 16.77 -57.80
C LEU A 55 -14.36 16.54 -58.78
N ASP A 56 -13.11 16.66 -58.33
CA ASP A 56 -11.94 16.59 -59.18
C ASP A 56 -11.52 15.16 -59.52
N THR A 57 -11.83 14.20 -58.61
CA THR A 57 -11.21 12.87 -58.65
C THR A 57 -12.22 11.73 -58.86
N ILE A 58 -13.44 11.91 -58.34
CA ILE A 58 -14.46 10.85 -58.32
C ILE A 58 -15.59 11.12 -59.32
N ASP A 59 -16.03 12.34 -59.49
CA ASP A 59 -17.01 12.75 -60.52
C ASP A 59 -16.36 12.68 -61.92
N GLU A 60 -16.30 11.44 -62.47
CA GLU A 60 -15.59 11.16 -63.72
C GLU A 60 -16.20 11.87 -64.91
N ASN A 61 -17.50 12.09 -64.91
CA ASN A 61 -18.23 12.67 -66.06
C ASN A 61 -18.48 14.20 -65.92
N GLY A 62 -18.06 14.79 -64.74
CA GLY A 62 -18.20 16.22 -64.47
C GLY A 62 -19.66 16.68 -64.34
N SER A 63 -20.54 15.79 -63.91
CA SER A 63 -21.98 16.05 -63.81
C SER A 63 -22.33 16.95 -62.58
N GLY A 64 -21.42 17.04 -61.61
CA GLY A 64 -21.66 17.66 -60.31
C GLY A 64 -22.57 16.84 -59.39
N ALA A 65 -22.72 15.56 -59.69
CA ALA A 65 -23.48 14.63 -58.90
C ALA A 65 -22.75 13.28 -58.85
N LEU A 66 -22.82 12.59 -57.70
CA LEU A 66 -22.21 11.28 -57.48
C LEU A 66 -23.16 10.17 -57.92
N GLU A 67 -22.85 9.51 -59.03
CA GLU A 67 -23.58 8.38 -59.56
C GLU A 67 -23.14 7.04 -58.93
N ASP A 68 -24.00 6.00 -59.02
CA ASP A 68 -23.69 4.68 -58.45
C ASP A 68 -22.41 4.08 -59.02
N PHE A 69 -22.22 4.21 -60.35
CA PHE A 69 -21.04 3.63 -61.02
C PHE A 69 -19.71 4.31 -60.59
N GLU A 70 -19.76 5.58 -60.15
CA GLU A 70 -18.59 6.30 -59.63
C GLU A 70 -18.29 5.88 -58.20
N ARG A 71 -19.26 5.98 -57.30
CA ARG A 71 -19.07 5.66 -55.90
C ARG A 71 -18.74 4.18 -55.63
N GLU A 72 -19.27 3.26 -56.46
CA GLU A 72 -19.04 1.80 -56.32
C GLU A 72 -17.64 1.37 -56.77
N LYS A 73 -16.99 2.15 -57.66
CA LYS A 73 -15.61 1.94 -58.08
C LYS A 73 -14.57 2.34 -57.05
N VAL A 74 -14.93 3.27 -56.14
CA VAL A 74 -13.99 3.80 -55.16
C VAL A 74 -13.68 2.75 -54.11
N THR A 75 -12.49 2.19 -54.19
CA THR A 75 -11.95 1.24 -53.22
C THR A 75 -10.91 1.85 -52.30
N THR A 76 -10.32 2.97 -52.71
CA THR A 76 -9.28 3.69 -51.93
C THR A 76 -9.53 5.19 -52.00
N ILE A 77 -9.48 5.86 -50.87
CA ILE A 77 -9.42 7.32 -50.77
C ILE A 77 -8.13 7.70 -50.02
N ASP A 78 -7.29 8.50 -50.69
CA ASP A 78 -6.08 9.07 -50.11
C ASP A 78 -6.20 10.61 -50.03
N LEU A 79 -6.41 11.06 -48.82
CA LEU A 79 -6.51 12.48 -48.43
C LEU A 79 -5.51 12.82 -47.33
N ASN A 80 -4.40 12.07 -47.30
CA ASN A 80 -3.30 12.39 -46.40
C ASN A 80 -2.79 13.80 -46.65
N ASN A 81 -2.65 14.58 -45.57
CA ASN A 81 -2.25 15.99 -45.59
C ASN A 81 -3.32 16.96 -46.18
N GLY A 82 -4.56 16.51 -46.37
CA GLY A 82 -5.65 17.30 -46.93
C GLY A 82 -5.70 17.27 -48.48
N TYR A 83 -6.41 18.19 -49.06
CA TYR A 83 -6.54 18.31 -50.50
C TYR A 83 -6.24 19.73 -50.97
N ASN A 84 -5.48 19.90 -52.03
CA ASN A 84 -5.05 21.18 -52.61
C ASN A 84 -4.48 22.16 -51.53
N GLY A 85 -3.71 21.63 -50.56
CA GLY A 85 -3.10 22.40 -49.48
C GLY A 85 -4.05 22.78 -48.32
N SER A 86 -5.30 22.35 -48.38
CA SER A 86 -6.28 22.58 -47.31
C SER A 86 -6.46 21.31 -46.47
N LYS A 87 -6.49 21.48 -45.14
CA LYS A 87 -6.80 20.39 -44.21
C LYS A 87 -8.28 20.09 -44.21
N ILE A 88 -8.62 18.80 -44.11
CA ILE A 88 -10.00 18.33 -43.98
C ILE A 88 -10.38 18.29 -42.52
N SER A 89 -11.52 18.85 -42.19
CA SER A 89 -12.07 18.91 -40.83
C SER A 89 -13.35 18.10 -40.65
N ASP A 90 -13.99 17.73 -41.74
CA ASP A 90 -15.25 16.96 -41.76
C ASP A 90 -15.27 16.02 -42.98
N LEU A 91 -15.50 14.73 -42.69
CA LEU A 91 -15.64 13.71 -43.73
C LEU A 91 -17.08 13.27 -43.95
N THR A 92 -18.08 14.07 -43.55
CA THR A 92 -19.49 13.82 -43.92
C THR A 92 -19.61 13.64 -45.42
N GLY A 93 -20.28 12.59 -45.88
CA GLY A 93 -20.35 12.12 -47.27
C GLY A 93 -19.47 10.93 -47.57
N ILE A 94 -18.51 10.57 -46.66
CA ILE A 94 -17.68 9.36 -46.83
C ILE A 94 -18.53 8.08 -46.85
N GLU A 95 -19.68 8.08 -46.17
CA GLU A 95 -20.60 6.96 -46.04
C GLU A 95 -21.22 6.52 -47.38
N TYR A 96 -21.13 7.34 -48.40
CA TYR A 96 -21.60 6.98 -49.75
C TYR A 96 -20.63 6.06 -50.49
N PHE A 97 -19.39 5.97 -50.07
CA PHE A 97 -18.33 5.16 -50.72
C PHE A 97 -18.21 3.77 -50.06
N THR A 98 -19.27 2.98 -50.08
CA THR A 98 -19.39 1.70 -49.36
C THR A 98 -18.47 0.57 -49.91
N SER A 99 -17.75 0.82 -50.99
CA SER A 99 -16.77 -0.11 -51.55
C SER A 99 -15.33 0.14 -51.08
N ILE A 100 -15.12 1.17 -50.27
CA ILE A 100 -13.79 1.48 -49.73
C ILE A 100 -13.24 0.34 -48.90
N THR A 101 -12.03 -0.07 -49.23
CA THR A 101 -11.18 -1.00 -48.50
C THR A 101 -10.01 -0.30 -47.80
N GLU A 102 -9.61 0.86 -48.32
CA GLU A 102 -8.50 1.65 -47.75
C GLU A 102 -8.92 3.14 -47.63
N LEU A 103 -8.76 3.69 -46.46
CA LEU A 103 -9.03 5.11 -46.19
C LEU A 103 -7.81 5.74 -45.50
N ALA A 104 -7.18 6.69 -46.18
CA ALA A 104 -6.03 7.42 -45.70
C ALA A 104 -6.38 8.90 -45.53
N VAL A 105 -6.48 9.36 -44.26
CA VAL A 105 -6.86 10.74 -43.91
C VAL A 105 -5.95 11.31 -42.82
N SER A 106 -4.70 10.84 -42.79
CA SER A 106 -3.71 11.29 -41.85
C SER A 106 -3.31 12.75 -42.06
N ASN A 107 -2.87 13.39 -40.93
CA ASN A 107 -2.42 14.77 -40.91
C ASN A 107 -3.47 15.74 -41.46
N ASN A 108 -4.66 15.67 -40.90
CA ASN A 108 -5.81 16.56 -41.14
C ASN A 108 -6.27 17.29 -39.85
N ALA A 109 -7.48 17.82 -39.84
CA ALA A 109 -8.06 18.53 -38.70
C ALA A 109 -9.35 17.86 -38.19
N LEU A 110 -9.48 16.53 -38.38
CA LEU A 110 -10.67 15.79 -37.99
C LEU A 110 -10.81 15.74 -36.47
N THR A 111 -11.98 16.08 -35.97
CA THR A 111 -12.34 15.95 -34.55
C THR A 111 -13.22 14.72 -34.27
N SER A 112 -13.86 14.19 -35.31
CA SER A 112 -14.65 12.96 -35.32
C SER A 112 -14.67 12.34 -36.70
N ILE A 113 -15.04 11.08 -36.79
CA ILE A 113 -15.27 10.35 -38.04
C ILE A 113 -16.32 9.26 -37.79
N ASP A 114 -17.22 9.06 -38.77
CA ASP A 114 -18.13 7.91 -38.80
C ASP A 114 -17.81 7.02 -40.02
N VAL A 115 -17.24 5.85 -39.75
CA VAL A 115 -16.92 4.83 -40.78
C VAL A 115 -17.84 3.59 -40.69
N SER A 116 -18.93 3.70 -39.93
CA SER A 116 -19.85 2.56 -39.67
C SER A 116 -20.49 1.96 -40.94
N LYS A 117 -20.58 2.75 -42.01
CA LYS A 117 -21.11 2.30 -43.30
C LYS A 117 -20.04 1.68 -44.21
N LEU A 118 -18.75 1.86 -43.87
CA LEU A 118 -17.63 1.35 -44.63
C LEU A 118 -17.30 -0.10 -44.19
N THR A 119 -18.26 -1.00 -44.33
CA THR A 119 -18.14 -2.37 -43.80
C THR A 119 -17.11 -3.23 -44.55
N LYS A 120 -16.58 -2.75 -45.67
CA LYS A 120 -15.49 -3.40 -46.42
C LYS A 120 -14.12 -2.83 -46.06
N LEU A 121 -14.06 -1.84 -45.15
CA LEU A 121 -12.81 -1.20 -44.80
C LEU A 121 -11.85 -2.22 -44.14
N VAL A 122 -10.64 -2.29 -44.67
CA VAL A 122 -9.57 -3.20 -44.26
C VAL A 122 -8.46 -2.41 -43.54
N THR A 123 -8.12 -1.24 -44.10
CA THR A 123 -7.05 -0.41 -43.55
C THR A 123 -7.50 1.04 -43.37
N LEU A 124 -7.24 1.58 -42.20
CA LEU A 124 -7.53 2.97 -41.84
C LEU A 124 -6.26 3.70 -41.37
N TRP A 125 -5.83 4.73 -42.10
CA TRP A 125 -4.80 5.67 -41.67
C TRP A 125 -5.44 6.99 -41.26
N ILE A 126 -5.41 7.32 -39.94
CA ILE A 126 -6.05 8.51 -39.37
C ILE A 126 -5.13 9.23 -38.39
N ASN A 127 -3.83 8.99 -38.48
CA ASN A 127 -2.80 9.60 -37.65
C ASN A 127 -2.80 11.13 -37.75
N LYS A 128 -2.34 11.82 -36.71
CA LYS A 128 -2.18 13.29 -36.71
C LYS A 128 -3.47 14.04 -37.05
N ASN A 129 -4.50 13.73 -36.29
CA ASN A 129 -5.78 14.43 -36.26
C ASN A 129 -6.09 14.93 -34.83
N GLN A 130 -7.35 15.26 -34.54
CA GLN A 130 -7.80 15.79 -33.25
C GLN A 130 -8.92 14.94 -32.64
N LEU A 131 -8.94 13.63 -32.98
CA LEU A 131 -9.97 12.71 -32.52
C LEU A 131 -9.89 12.52 -31.00
N THR A 132 -11.04 12.53 -30.32
CA THR A 132 -11.13 12.25 -28.89
C THR A 132 -11.71 10.88 -28.60
N GLU A 133 -12.39 10.29 -29.56
CA GLU A 133 -12.94 8.94 -29.54
C GLU A 133 -12.94 8.35 -30.96
N LEU A 134 -12.93 7.03 -31.08
CA LEU A 134 -13.00 6.33 -32.35
C LEU A 134 -13.78 5.03 -32.16
N ASP A 135 -14.93 4.90 -32.85
CA ASP A 135 -15.75 3.69 -32.84
C ASP A 135 -15.62 2.93 -34.16
N LEU A 136 -15.05 1.75 -34.10
CA LEU A 136 -14.81 0.85 -35.23
C LEU A 136 -15.57 -0.48 -35.07
N SER A 137 -16.58 -0.53 -34.18
CA SER A 137 -17.33 -1.75 -33.88
C SER A 137 -18.13 -2.32 -35.07
N SER A 138 -18.39 -1.51 -36.09
CA SER A 138 -19.05 -1.93 -37.36
C SER A 138 -18.08 -2.38 -38.46
N ASN A 139 -16.78 -2.35 -38.17
CA ASN A 139 -15.74 -2.68 -39.13
C ASN A 139 -15.02 -3.98 -38.77
N ASN A 140 -14.24 -4.53 -39.67
CA ASN A 140 -13.35 -5.66 -39.43
C ASN A 140 -12.01 -5.39 -40.09
N LEU A 141 -11.26 -4.47 -39.53
CA LEU A 141 -9.97 -4.01 -40.04
C LEU A 141 -8.90 -5.11 -39.91
N THR A 142 -7.91 -5.06 -40.82
CA THR A 142 -6.63 -5.76 -40.68
C THR A 142 -5.57 -4.83 -40.10
N ALA A 143 -5.62 -3.52 -40.44
CA ALA A 143 -4.67 -2.54 -39.92
C ALA A 143 -5.35 -1.21 -39.53
N LEU A 144 -4.96 -0.69 -38.38
CA LEU A 144 -5.38 0.62 -37.88
C LEU A 144 -4.16 1.44 -37.44
N TYR A 145 -4.03 2.62 -38.04
CA TYR A 145 -3.01 3.61 -37.68
C TYR A 145 -3.67 4.89 -37.20
N CYS A 146 -3.68 5.15 -35.90
CA CYS A 146 -4.35 6.27 -35.27
C CYS A 146 -3.46 7.08 -34.32
N ASP A 147 -2.16 7.04 -34.52
CA ASP A 147 -1.17 7.77 -33.72
C ASP A 147 -1.43 9.28 -33.71
N ASP A 148 -0.87 9.98 -32.72
CA ASP A 148 -0.89 11.45 -32.64
C ASP A 148 -2.31 12.03 -32.72
N ASN A 149 -3.21 11.52 -31.87
CA ASN A 149 -4.56 12.05 -31.68
C ASN A 149 -4.79 12.40 -30.19
N GLN A 150 -6.03 12.54 -29.78
CA GLN A 150 -6.44 12.79 -28.40
C GLN A 150 -7.39 11.70 -27.89
N ILE A 151 -7.30 10.49 -28.46
CA ILE A 151 -8.27 9.40 -28.26
C ILE A 151 -8.22 8.93 -26.81
N LYS A 152 -9.37 8.98 -26.14
CA LYS A 152 -9.62 8.50 -24.79
C LYS A 152 -10.37 7.17 -24.78
N SER A 153 -11.13 6.91 -25.84
CA SER A 153 -11.93 5.71 -26.02
C SER A 153 -11.78 5.20 -27.46
N LEU A 154 -11.34 3.97 -27.61
CA LEU A 154 -11.20 3.25 -28.86
C LEU A 154 -12.02 1.96 -28.75
N ASN A 155 -13.05 1.83 -29.62
CA ASN A 155 -13.90 0.65 -29.67
C ASN A 155 -13.50 -0.23 -30.87
N LEU A 156 -12.91 -1.37 -30.59
CA LEU A 156 -12.46 -2.36 -31.56
C LEU A 156 -13.34 -3.62 -31.60
N ALA A 157 -14.52 -3.61 -30.99
CA ALA A 157 -15.43 -4.74 -31.00
C ALA A 157 -15.73 -5.13 -32.47
N GLY A 158 -15.58 -6.41 -32.83
CA GLY A 158 -15.79 -6.88 -34.20
C GLY A 158 -14.54 -6.93 -35.08
N ASN A 159 -13.41 -6.32 -34.70
CA ASN A 159 -12.16 -6.31 -35.50
C ASN A 159 -11.32 -7.58 -35.26
N THR A 160 -11.90 -8.74 -35.56
CA THR A 160 -11.28 -10.05 -35.28
C THR A 160 -10.07 -10.36 -36.18
N ASN A 161 -9.95 -9.65 -37.30
CA ASN A 161 -8.83 -9.81 -38.23
C ASN A 161 -7.70 -8.79 -38.00
N LEU A 162 -7.79 -7.95 -36.95
CA LEU A 162 -6.82 -6.90 -36.72
C LEU A 162 -5.45 -7.51 -36.39
N SER A 163 -4.48 -7.24 -37.25
CA SER A 163 -3.10 -7.71 -37.16
C SER A 163 -2.14 -6.59 -36.72
N ASP A 164 -2.44 -5.34 -37.13
CA ASP A 164 -1.58 -4.19 -36.92
C ASP A 164 -2.38 -3.06 -36.25
N LEU A 165 -2.00 -2.68 -35.03
CA LEU A 165 -2.59 -1.58 -34.29
C LEU A 165 -1.51 -0.60 -33.85
N GLU A 166 -1.54 0.62 -34.37
CA GLU A 166 -0.71 1.73 -33.96
C GLU A 166 -1.58 2.84 -33.37
N CYS A 167 -1.40 3.09 -32.07
CA CYS A 167 -2.20 4.06 -31.30
C CYS A 167 -1.31 4.92 -30.40
N ARG A 168 -0.06 5.19 -30.79
CA ARG A 168 0.90 6.00 -30.04
C ARG A 168 0.39 7.40 -29.80
N ASN A 169 0.89 8.08 -28.78
CA ASN A 169 0.62 9.50 -28.51
C ASN A 169 -0.88 9.80 -28.46
N ASN A 170 -1.61 9.08 -27.61
CA ASN A 170 -3.03 9.27 -27.36
C ASN A 170 -3.31 9.46 -25.85
N GLN A 171 -4.55 9.32 -25.43
CA GLN A 171 -4.98 9.51 -24.04
C GLN A 171 -5.74 8.29 -23.50
N LEU A 172 -5.47 7.09 -24.05
CA LEU A 172 -6.14 5.87 -23.66
C LEU A 172 -5.83 5.53 -22.19
N THR A 173 -6.87 5.30 -21.39
CA THR A 173 -6.75 4.79 -20.02
C THR A 173 -7.05 3.31 -19.92
N SER A 174 -7.70 2.74 -20.94
CA SER A 174 -7.99 1.33 -21.12
C SER A 174 -8.07 1.00 -22.60
N LEU A 175 -7.83 -0.24 -22.95
CA LEU A 175 -7.96 -0.76 -24.31
C LEU A 175 -8.44 -2.21 -24.24
N ASP A 176 -9.54 -2.52 -24.94
CA ASP A 176 -10.02 -3.88 -25.10
C ASP A 176 -9.63 -4.41 -26.48
N ILE A 177 -8.69 -5.36 -26.48
CA ILE A 177 -8.19 -6.08 -27.68
C ILE A 177 -8.50 -7.57 -27.61
N SER A 178 -9.42 -7.98 -26.74
CA SER A 178 -9.76 -9.38 -26.50
C SER A 178 -10.27 -10.10 -27.76
N MET A 179 -10.91 -9.36 -28.68
CA MET A 179 -11.41 -9.89 -29.96
C MET A 179 -10.37 -9.86 -31.07
N ALA A 180 -9.30 -9.10 -30.93
CA ALA A 180 -8.25 -8.95 -31.94
C ALA A 180 -7.18 -10.06 -31.79
N THR A 181 -7.58 -11.30 -31.96
CA THR A 181 -6.72 -12.49 -31.71
C THR A 181 -5.59 -12.67 -32.73
N GLU A 182 -5.67 -11.99 -33.88
CA GLU A 182 -4.65 -12.02 -34.92
C GLU A 182 -3.57 -10.96 -34.81
N LEU A 183 -3.58 -10.16 -33.70
CA LEU A 183 -2.60 -9.09 -33.48
C LEU A 183 -1.16 -9.63 -33.49
N LYS A 184 -0.33 -8.98 -34.32
CA LYS A 184 1.12 -9.18 -34.43
C LYS A 184 1.90 -7.95 -34.02
N LEU A 185 1.43 -6.78 -34.41
CA LEU A 185 2.06 -5.51 -34.13
C LEU A 185 1.14 -4.67 -33.24
N LEU A 186 1.60 -4.31 -32.05
CA LEU A 186 0.87 -3.52 -31.10
C LEU A 186 1.76 -2.40 -30.55
N TYR A 187 1.43 -1.16 -30.94
CA TYR A 187 2.16 0.04 -30.58
C TYR A 187 1.24 1.00 -29.80
N LEU A 188 1.52 1.18 -28.51
CA LEU A 188 0.70 1.91 -27.53
C LEU A 188 1.49 2.95 -26.75
N GLU A 189 2.70 3.31 -27.20
CA GLU A 189 3.58 4.21 -26.49
C GLU A 189 2.93 5.56 -26.22
N ASN A 190 3.28 6.17 -25.12
CA ASN A 190 2.77 7.50 -24.69
C ASN A 190 1.23 7.55 -24.61
N ASN A 191 0.68 6.71 -23.76
CA ASN A 191 -0.73 6.70 -23.38
C ASN A 191 -0.88 6.81 -21.84
N LYS A 192 -2.04 6.42 -21.29
CA LYS A 192 -2.33 6.46 -19.85
C LYS A 192 -2.85 5.13 -19.33
N LEU A 193 -2.45 4.03 -19.97
CA LEU A 193 -2.91 2.68 -19.63
C LEU A 193 -2.40 2.27 -18.24
N GLU A 194 -3.31 1.87 -17.38
CA GLU A 194 -2.99 1.32 -16.05
C GLU A 194 -2.98 -0.20 -16.05
N PHE A 195 -3.63 -0.81 -17.05
CA PHE A 195 -3.73 -2.25 -17.27
C PHE A 195 -3.80 -2.57 -18.77
N LEU A 196 -3.25 -3.71 -19.18
CA LEU A 196 -3.31 -4.24 -20.54
C LEU A 196 -3.46 -5.77 -20.46
N ASP A 197 -4.59 -6.29 -20.95
CA ASP A 197 -4.86 -7.73 -21.05
C ASP A 197 -4.42 -8.27 -22.40
N LEU A 198 -3.44 -9.16 -22.40
CA LEU A 198 -2.87 -9.81 -23.59
C LEU A 198 -3.22 -11.31 -23.66
N SER A 199 -4.14 -11.78 -22.81
CA SER A 199 -4.46 -13.21 -22.67
C SER A 199 -4.90 -13.88 -23.98
N ASN A 200 -5.49 -13.10 -24.89
CA ASN A 200 -5.97 -13.58 -26.20
C ASN A 200 -5.05 -13.24 -27.39
N ASN A 201 -3.90 -12.57 -27.15
CA ASN A 201 -3.06 -12.03 -28.21
C ASN A 201 -1.73 -12.81 -28.35
N SER A 202 -1.83 -14.13 -28.44
CA SER A 202 -0.65 -15.02 -28.50
C SER A 202 0.18 -14.91 -29.78
N ASN A 203 -0.33 -14.23 -30.82
CA ASN A 203 0.35 -14.02 -32.09
C ASN A 203 1.26 -12.77 -32.09
N LEU A 204 1.38 -12.05 -30.97
CA LEU A 204 2.20 -10.84 -30.91
C LEU A 204 3.68 -11.13 -31.16
N ASP A 205 4.22 -10.42 -32.14
CA ASP A 205 5.62 -10.36 -32.57
C ASP A 205 6.29 -9.10 -31.99
N MET A 206 5.61 -7.97 -32.07
CA MET A 206 6.06 -6.68 -31.53
C MET A 206 5.05 -6.10 -30.53
N LEU A 207 5.51 -5.78 -29.34
CA LEU A 207 4.76 -5.08 -28.31
C LEU A 207 5.55 -3.87 -27.82
N PHE A 208 5.08 -2.67 -28.14
CA PHE A 208 5.66 -1.41 -27.67
C PHE A 208 4.61 -0.65 -26.87
N CYS A 209 4.80 -0.60 -25.55
CA CYS A 209 3.88 0.01 -24.58
C CYS A 209 4.58 0.92 -23.58
N SER A 210 5.71 1.50 -24.00
CA SER A 210 6.44 2.46 -23.16
C SER A 210 5.64 3.72 -22.84
N ASP A 211 6.08 4.48 -21.85
CA ASP A 211 5.42 5.73 -21.42
C ASP A 211 3.92 5.55 -21.10
N ASN A 212 3.62 4.57 -20.26
CA ASN A 212 2.28 4.31 -19.74
C ASN A 212 2.29 4.29 -18.19
N LYS A 213 1.25 3.72 -17.58
CA LYS A 213 1.11 3.60 -16.13
C LYS A 213 0.92 2.15 -15.69
N LEU A 214 1.40 1.19 -16.47
CA LEU A 214 1.22 -0.22 -16.19
C LEU A 214 1.95 -0.60 -14.90
N THR A 215 1.22 -1.20 -13.97
CA THR A 215 1.78 -1.71 -12.71
C THR A 215 2.07 -3.21 -12.77
N GLN A 216 1.42 -3.91 -13.69
CA GLN A 216 1.58 -5.33 -13.98
C GLN A 216 1.42 -5.55 -15.48
N LEU A 217 2.11 -6.55 -16.02
CA LEU A 217 1.97 -6.94 -17.42
C LEU A 217 2.28 -8.44 -17.56
N ASP A 218 1.26 -9.22 -17.90
CA ASP A 218 1.40 -10.65 -18.17
C ASP A 218 1.58 -10.90 -19.67
N ILE A 219 2.77 -11.34 -20.05
CA ILE A 219 3.15 -11.70 -21.43
C ILE A 219 3.37 -13.21 -21.59
N SER A 220 2.95 -14.02 -20.60
CA SER A 220 3.21 -15.47 -20.60
C SER A 220 2.65 -16.22 -21.81
N ASN A 221 1.61 -15.67 -22.46
CA ASN A 221 1.02 -16.19 -23.68
C ASN A 221 1.68 -15.65 -24.96
N CYS A 222 2.46 -14.57 -24.88
CA CYS A 222 3.06 -13.89 -26.05
C CYS A 222 4.42 -14.51 -26.39
N THR A 223 4.46 -15.81 -26.64
CA THR A 223 5.70 -16.58 -26.86
C THR A 223 6.43 -16.28 -28.16
N LEU A 224 5.80 -15.56 -29.09
CA LEU A 224 6.34 -15.15 -30.38
C LEU A 224 6.96 -13.75 -30.35
N LEU A 225 6.99 -13.08 -29.18
CA LEU A 225 7.59 -11.75 -29.06
C LEU A 225 9.05 -11.76 -29.46
N TYR A 226 9.34 -10.99 -30.50
CA TYR A 226 10.67 -10.71 -31.04
C TYR A 226 11.17 -9.33 -30.62
N GLY A 227 10.27 -8.33 -30.56
CA GLY A 227 10.54 -7.00 -30.03
C GLY A 227 9.57 -6.61 -28.91
N PHE A 228 10.14 -6.19 -27.76
CA PHE A 228 9.34 -5.80 -26.61
C PHE A 228 9.90 -4.53 -25.95
N ASP A 229 9.07 -3.49 -25.82
CA ASP A 229 9.37 -2.28 -25.08
C ASP A 229 8.24 -1.97 -24.08
N CYS A 230 8.56 -2.05 -22.81
CA CYS A 230 7.69 -1.66 -21.70
C CYS A 230 8.35 -0.60 -20.79
N SER A 231 9.31 0.14 -21.33
CA SER A 231 10.01 1.18 -20.57
C SER A 231 9.07 2.27 -20.07
N ASP A 232 9.53 3.01 -19.07
CA ASP A 232 8.80 4.15 -18.48
C ASP A 232 7.36 3.79 -18.06
N ASN A 233 7.25 2.69 -17.31
CA ASN A 233 6.03 2.24 -16.67
C ASN A 233 6.22 2.13 -15.13
N GLN A 234 5.34 1.42 -14.44
CA GLN A 234 5.39 1.23 -12.99
C GLN A 234 5.46 -0.26 -12.62
N LEU A 235 6.04 -1.09 -13.49
CA LEU A 235 6.13 -2.53 -13.29
C LEU A 235 7.04 -2.85 -12.10
N THR A 236 6.52 -3.66 -11.17
CA THR A 236 7.25 -4.12 -9.99
C THR A 236 7.81 -5.52 -10.13
N GLU A 237 7.31 -6.28 -11.10
CA GLU A 237 7.75 -7.61 -11.51
C GLU A 237 7.52 -7.78 -13.01
N LEU A 238 8.33 -8.62 -13.65
CA LEU A 238 8.18 -8.95 -15.06
C LEU A 238 8.83 -10.31 -15.34
N ASP A 239 8.06 -11.22 -15.94
CA ASP A 239 8.55 -12.54 -16.38
C ASP A 239 8.59 -12.60 -17.89
N VAL A 240 9.80 -12.64 -18.46
CA VAL A 240 10.06 -12.80 -19.89
C VAL A 240 10.53 -14.22 -20.25
N SER A 241 10.48 -15.16 -19.32
CA SER A 241 11.03 -16.52 -19.47
C SER A 241 10.37 -17.34 -20.57
N LYS A 242 9.18 -16.96 -21.04
CA LYS A 242 8.46 -17.60 -22.15
C LYS A 242 8.75 -16.99 -23.52
N CYS A 243 9.31 -15.78 -23.54
CA CYS A 243 9.60 -15.04 -24.77
C CYS A 243 11.04 -15.31 -25.23
N ASN A 244 11.34 -16.58 -25.57
CA ASN A 244 12.70 -17.06 -25.77
C ASN A 244 13.40 -16.51 -27.03
N ILE A 245 12.63 -15.94 -27.97
CA ILE A 245 13.12 -15.40 -29.24
C ILE A 245 13.28 -13.88 -29.24
N LEU A 246 13.19 -13.25 -28.04
CA LEU A 246 13.40 -11.81 -27.91
C LEU A 246 14.78 -11.41 -28.43
N TRP A 247 14.79 -10.55 -29.44
CA TRP A 247 15.97 -9.90 -29.98
C TRP A 247 16.16 -8.48 -29.46
N TYR A 248 15.05 -7.76 -29.27
CA TYR A 248 15.00 -6.43 -28.66
C TYR A 248 14.13 -6.48 -27.41
N PHE A 249 14.67 -5.96 -26.29
CA PHE A 249 13.90 -5.82 -25.05
C PHE A 249 14.35 -4.58 -24.28
N ASN A 250 13.39 -3.71 -23.96
CA ASN A 250 13.58 -2.52 -23.15
C ASN A 250 12.56 -2.49 -22.01
N CYS A 251 13.04 -2.36 -20.78
CA CYS A 251 12.21 -2.18 -19.59
C CYS A 251 12.74 -1.09 -18.66
N ASP A 252 13.52 -0.15 -19.19
CA ASP A 252 14.04 0.99 -18.43
C ASP A 252 12.93 1.76 -17.71
N GLY A 253 13.27 2.53 -16.67
CA GLY A 253 12.32 3.43 -16.03
C GLY A 253 11.16 2.75 -15.29
N ASN A 254 11.33 1.46 -14.91
CA ASN A 254 10.34 0.72 -14.11
C ASN A 254 10.76 0.63 -12.63
N GLN A 255 10.13 -0.27 -11.88
CA GLN A 255 10.31 -0.46 -10.44
C GLN A 255 10.76 -1.90 -10.10
N LEU A 256 11.44 -2.57 -11.02
CA LEU A 256 11.92 -3.93 -10.83
C LEU A 256 13.07 -3.98 -9.80
N LEU A 257 13.05 -4.96 -8.91
CA LEU A 257 14.17 -5.26 -8.01
C LEU A 257 15.05 -6.38 -8.54
N SER A 258 14.49 -7.26 -9.36
CA SER A 258 15.20 -8.35 -10.03
C SER A 258 14.63 -8.58 -11.43
N LEU A 259 15.39 -9.27 -12.27
CA LEU A 259 14.98 -9.68 -13.61
C LEU A 259 15.82 -10.89 -14.03
N ASP A 260 15.18 -11.91 -14.62
CA ASP A 260 15.90 -13.08 -15.16
C ASP A 260 15.79 -13.15 -16.68
N LEU A 261 16.91 -12.94 -17.36
CA LEU A 261 17.08 -13.04 -18.81
C LEU A 261 17.83 -14.30 -19.25
N SER A 262 18.02 -15.25 -18.34
CA SER A 262 18.82 -16.47 -18.63
C SER A 262 18.26 -17.32 -19.78
N LYS A 263 16.97 -17.16 -20.09
CA LYS A 263 16.30 -17.85 -21.21
C LYS A 263 16.29 -17.07 -22.53
N ASN A 264 16.61 -15.77 -22.49
CA ASN A 264 16.54 -14.88 -23.63
C ASN A 264 17.93 -14.78 -24.31
N THR A 265 18.41 -15.91 -24.84
CA THR A 265 19.77 -16.03 -25.37
C THR A 265 20.03 -15.24 -26.66
N ASP A 266 18.98 -14.93 -27.41
CA ASP A 266 19.04 -14.19 -28.67
C ASP A 266 18.97 -12.66 -28.44
N LEU A 267 18.83 -12.22 -27.19
CA LEU A 267 18.70 -10.81 -26.84
C LEU A 267 20.01 -10.05 -27.08
N THR A 268 20.03 -9.21 -28.10
CA THR A 268 21.21 -8.43 -28.51
C THR A 268 21.01 -6.92 -28.40
N SER A 269 19.76 -6.45 -28.29
CA SER A 269 19.42 -5.04 -28.30
C SER A 269 18.44 -4.68 -27.18
N GLY A 270 18.39 -3.39 -26.83
CA GLY A 270 17.56 -2.87 -25.74
C GLY A 270 18.30 -2.77 -24.42
N THR A 271 17.65 -2.13 -23.43
CA THR A 271 18.20 -1.80 -22.12
C THR A 271 17.26 -2.23 -21.00
N GLN A 272 17.80 -2.42 -19.78
CA GLN A 272 17.08 -2.87 -18.61
C GLN A 272 17.30 -1.92 -17.41
N SER A 273 17.97 -0.80 -17.64
CA SER A 273 18.39 0.19 -16.63
C SER A 273 18.02 1.61 -17.05
N PRO A 274 17.74 2.51 -16.10
CA PRO A 274 17.69 2.28 -14.65
C PRO A 274 16.32 1.77 -14.17
N GLN A 275 16.31 1.17 -12.98
CA GLN A 275 15.09 0.84 -12.23
C GLN A 275 15.03 1.68 -10.95
N THR A 276 13.88 2.24 -10.60
CA THR A 276 13.75 3.04 -9.37
C THR A 276 12.46 2.71 -8.65
N ARG A 277 12.58 2.30 -7.37
CA ARG A 277 11.45 1.92 -6.53
C ARG A 277 11.52 2.58 -5.15
N THR A 278 10.40 3.18 -4.72
CA THR A 278 10.25 3.63 -3.34
C THR A 278 9.76 2.47 -2.48
N LEU A 279 10.48 2.16 -1.39
CA LEU A 279 10.10 1.13 -0.45
C LEU A 279 9.79 1.72 0.92
N LEU A 280 8.61 1.38 1.43
CA LEU A 280 8.23 1.65 2.81
C LEU A 280 9.04 0.75 3.75
N ILE A 281 9.80 1.35 4.67
CA ILE A 281 10.66 0.63 5.61
C ILE A 281 10.22 0.92 7.03
N THR A 282 9.83 -0.12 7.75
CA THR A 282 9.27 -0.03 9.10
C THR A 282 10.13 -0.72 10.18
N SER A 283 11.31 -1.24 9.79
CA SER A 283 12.24 -1.95 10.67
C SER A 283 13.70 -1.65 10.30
N GLU A 284 14.65 -2.01 11.14
CA GLU A 284 16.09 -1.80 10.93
C GLU A 284 16.70 -2.72 9.86
N THR A 285 15.99 -3.80 9.55
CA THR A 285 16.38 -4.74 8.50
C THR A 285 15.20 -4.99 7.58
N LEU A 286 15.46 -5.20 6.31
CA LEU A 286 14.47 -5.52 5.29
C LEU A 286 15.02 -6.65 4.43
N ASP A 287 14.25 -7.74 4.30
CA ASP A 287 14.57 -8.76 3.30
C ASP A 287 13.87 -8.41 1.98
N LEU A 288 14.65 -8.16 0.95
CA LEU A 288 14.11 -7.86 -0.38
C LEU A 288 13.27 -9.03 -0.95
N LYS A 289 13.48 -10.25 -0.47
CA LYS A 289 12.65 -11.41 -0.83
C LYS A 289 11.20 -11.32 -0.36
N ASP A 290 10.94 -10.55 0.69
CA ASP A 290 9.56 -10.31 1.15
C ASP A 290 8.79 -9.41 0.18
N ILE A 291 9.50 -8.72 -0.73
CA ILE A 291 8.95 -7.78 -1.70
C ILE A 291 9.01 -8.34 -3.12
N ASP A 292 10.10 -9.03 -3.46
CA ASP A 292 10.32 -9.70 -4.73
C ASP A 292 10.89 -11.10 -4.46
N SER A 293 10.03 -12.10 -4.54
CA SER A 293 10.39 -13.49 -4.23
C SER A 293 11.45 -14.07 -5.19
N ASN A 294 11.65 -13.46 -6.35
CA ASN A 294 12.57 -13.91 -7.40
C ASN A 294 13.98 -13.37 -7.22
N ILE A 295 14.18 -12.37 -6.35
CA ILE A 295 15.50 -11.77 -6.12
C ILE A 295 16.47 -12.80 -5.51
N LEU A 296 17.69 -12.85 -6.06
CA LEU A 296 18.76 -13.74 -5.61
C LEU A 296 19.94 -12.91 -5.12
N GLY A 297 20.39 -13.16 -3.88
CA GLY A 297 21.44 -12.38 -3.24
C GLY A 297 22.82 -12.51 -3.89
N ASP A 298 23.09 -13.63 -4.54
CA ASP A 298 24.33 -13.89 -5.30
C ASP A 298 24.37 -13.18 -6.67
N LYS A 299 23.26 -12.60 -7.09
CA LYS A 299 23.14 -11.76 -8.29
C LYS A 299 23.21 -10.26 -8.00
N ILE A 300 23.33 -9.86 -6.73
CA ILE A 300 23.46 -8.46 -6.31
C ILE A 300 24.94 -8.07 -6.25
N ASP A 301 25.33 -7.09 -7.05
CA ASP A 301 26.68 -6.56 -7.11
C ASP A 301 26.73 -5.04 -6.80
N ASN A 302 27.90 -4.56 -6.38
CA ASN A 302 28.19 -3.14 -6.14
C ASN A 302 27.16 -2.40 -5.26
N PRO A 303 26.71 -2.98 -4.12
CA PRO A 303 25.72 -2.34 -3.28
C PRO A 303 26.26 -1.08 -2.59
N THR A 304 25.42 -0.02 -2.53
CA THR A 304 25.69 1.21 -1.79
C THR A 304 24.49 1.67 -0.99
N GLY A 305 24.68 2.56 -0.01
CA GLY A 305 23.61 3.16 0.77
C GLY A 305 23.01 2.26 1.86
N ALA A 306 23.39 0.99 1.89
CA ALA A 306 23.01 0.00 2.92
C ALA A 306 24.07 -1.10 3.02
N THR A 307 23.98 -1.90 4.07
CA THR A 307 24.74 -3.15 4.21
C THR A 307 23.88 -4.31 3.72
N PHE A 308 24.42 -5.12 2.81
CA PHE A 308 23.77 -6.28 2.25
C PHE A 308 24.34 -7.58 2.84
N ASN A 309 23.44 -8.49 3.23
CA ASN A 309 23.75 -9.86 3.58
C ASN A 309 22.83 -10.78 2.78
N GLY A 310 23.26 -11.15 1.57
CA GLY A 310 22.39 -11.76 0.59
C GLY A 310 21.30 -10.78 0.14
N THR A 311 20.03 -11.12 0.38
CA THR A 311 18.87 -10.25 0.09
C THR A 311 18.44 -9.39 1.27
N VAL A 312 19.01 -9.60 2.47
CA VAL A 312 18.71 -8.81 3.66
C VAL A 312 19.55 -7.54 3.67
N ILE A 313 18.90 -6.40 3.75
CA ILE A 313 19.53 -5.07 3.84
C ILE A 313 19.34 -4.45 5.22
N SER A 314 20.34 -3.68 5.66
CA SER A 314 20.35 -2.97 6.95
C SER A 314 21.25 -1.73 6.88
N GLY A 315 21.23 -0.89 7.93
CA GLY A 315 22.09 0.30 8.05
C GLY A 315 21.75 1.41 7.04
N TYR A 316 20.60 1.38 6.44
CA TYR A 316 20.10 2.45 5.57
C TYR A 316 19.67 3.67 6.40
N THR A 317 19.73 4.84 5.79
CA THR A 317 19.43 6.11 6.45
C THR A 317 18.46 6.96 5.61
N LYS A 318 17.64 7.74 6.28
CA LYS A 318 16.66 8.64 5.63
C LYS A 318 17.38 9.63 4.70
N GLY A 319 16.89 9.71 3.47
CA GLY A 319 17.41 10.62 2.45
C GLY A 319 18.59 10.10 1.63
N ASN A 320 19.11 8.92 1.95
CA ASN A 320 20.15 8.27 1.15
C ASN A 320 19.56 7.10 0.37
N ASN A 321 19.70 7.13 -0.95
CA ASN A 321 19.28 6.04 -1.81
C ASN A 321 20.15 4.80 -1.59
N ILE A 322 19.56 3.64 -1.76
CA ILE A 322 20.24 2.35 -1.79
C ILE A 322 20.34 1.94 -3.24
N THR A 323 21.53 1.63 -3.72
CA THR A 323 21.74 1.21 -5.11
C THR A 323 22.46 -0.11 -5.19
N TYR A 324 22.21 -0.85 -6.24
CA TYR A 324 22.96 -2.05 -6.61
C TYR A 324 22.83 -2.33 -8.11
N THR A 325 23.71 -3.16 -8.63
CA THR A 325 23.55 -3.78 -9.94
C THR A 325 23.07 -5.22 -9.75
N TYR A 326 22.13 -5.65 -10.57
CA TYR A 326 21.59 -7.00 -10.57
C TYR A 326 22.03 -7.75 -11.83
N ASP A 327 22.67 -8.90 -11.66
CA ASP A 327 23.00 -9.78 -12.79
C ASP A 327 21.72 -10.44 -13.31
N THR A 328 21.23 -9.98 -14.45
CA THR A 328 20.02 -10.52 -15.08
C THR A 328 20.26 -11.85 -15.80
N GLY A 329 21.49 -12.34 -15.83
CA GLY A 329 21.92 -13.46 -16.66
C GLY A 329 22.23 -13.01 -18.09
N ASN A 330 22.64 -13.94 -18.94
CA ASN A 330 23.00 -13.68 -20.34
C ASN A 330 24.05 -12.55 -20.53
N GLY A 331 24.91 -12.31 -19.50
CA GLY A 331 25.93 -11.27 -19.54
C GLY A 331 25.43 -9.83 -19.46
N LYS A 332 24.19 -9.61 -19.09
CA LYS A 332 23.57 -8.29 -18.90
C LYS A 332 23.37 -7.99 -17.42
N THR A 333 23.34 -6.70 -17.08
CA THR A 333 23.08 -6.21 -15.73
C THR A 333 22.00 -5.13 -15.74
N MET A 334 21.33 -4.98 -14.60
CA MET A 334 20.28 -3.98 -14.36
C MET A 334 20.69 -3.11 -13.16
N GLU A 335 20.66 -1.80 -13.32
CA GLU A 335 20.89 -0.85 -12.22
C GLU A 335 19.60 -0.62 -11.46
N VAL A 336 19.63 -0.81 -10.15
CA VAL A 336 18.49 -0.63 -9.26
C VAL A 336 18.77 0.46 -8.25
N THR A 337 17.83 1.36 -8.07
CA THR A 337 17.78 2.38 -7.03
C THR A 337 16.56 2.18 -6.16
N ILE A 338 16.76 1.95 -4.87
CA ILE A 338 15.71 1.97 -3.86
C ILE A 338 15.76 3.33 -3.16
N ILE A 339 14.60 4.00 -3.13
CA ILE A 339 14.38 5.21 -2.33
C ILE A 339 13.72 4.77 -1.02
N PRO A 340 14.45 4.82 0.13
CA PRO A 340 13.89 4.35 1.40
C PRO A 340 12.91 5.39 1.99
N ASP A 341 11.63 5.03 2.12
CA ASP A 341 10.64 5.74 2.91
C ASP A 341 10.62 5.17 4.33
N ILE A 342 11.55 5.65 5.18
CA ILE A 342 11.73 5.14 6.54
C ILE A 342 10.66 5.74 7.46
N ARG A 343 9.85 4.88 8.05
CA ARG A 343 8.71 5.21 8.91
C ARG A 343 8.85 4.69 10.33
N TYR A 344 10.03 4.34 10.79
CA TYR A 344 10.29 4.00 12.18
C TYR A 344 11.18 5.05 12.85
N ASN A 345 11.03 5.16 14.18
CA ASN A 345 11.84 6.03 15.04
C ASN A 345 12.29 5.23 16.24
N TYR A 346 13.41 5.63 16.84
CA TYR A 346 13.98 4.93 17.97
C TYR A 346 13.33 5.32 19.29
N LEU A 347 13.27 4.31 20.18
CA LEU A 347 12.91 4.48 21.59
C LEU A 347 14.13 4.22 22.44
N SER A 348 14.47 5.19 23.27
CA SER A 348 15.51 5.07 24.28
C SER A 348 14.91 5.17 25.65
N PHE A 349 15.22 4.21 26.51
CA PHE A 349 14.80 4.21 27.91
C PHE A 349 15.98 4.59 28.79
N GLN A 350 15.77 5.51 29.74
CA GLN A 350 16.84 6.06 30.57
C GLN A 350 16.45 6.04 32.07
N ASN A 351 17.48 5.93 32.90
CA ASN A 351 17.44 6.09 34.34
C ASN A 351 18.36 7.28 34.69
N GLY A 352 17.78 8.49 34.70
CA GLY A 352 18.55 9.73 34.69
C GLY A 352 19.35 9.86 33.39
N ASN A 353 20.67 10.06 33.47
CA ASN A 353 21.56 10.20 32.30
C ASN A 353 22.18 8.88 31.80
N GLN A 354 21.67 7.75 32.24
CA GLN A 354 22.19 6.41 31.87
C GLN A 354 21.11 5.60 31.18
N ALA A 355 21.55 4.70 30.29
CA ALA A 355 20.65 3.74 29.69
C ALA A 355 19.92 2.92 30.76
N PHE A 356 18.63 2.66 30.56
CA PHE A 356 17.83 1.89 31.47
C PHE A 356 18.20 0.41 31.44
N THR A 357 18.46 -0.17 32.61
CA THR A 357 18.89 -1.56 32.76
C THR A 357 18.01 -2.39 33.68
N ASP A 358 17.06 -1.76 34.39
CA ASP A 358 16.26 -2.38 35.44
C ASP A 358 15.05 -3.16 34.85
N TRP A 359 15.28 -3.90 33.74
CA TRP A 359 14.30 -4.79 33.12
C TRP A 359 14.18 -6.10 33.87
N LYS A 360 12.95 -6.60 34.04
CA LYS A 360 12.76 -7.97 34.57
C LYS A 360 13.41 -9.01 33.66
N GLN A 361 13.89 -10.09 34.25
CA GLN A 361 14.57 -11.15 33.52
C GLN A 361 13.68 -11.74 32.40
N GLY A 362 14.21 -11.76 31.17
CA GLY A 362 13.51 -12.30 30.02
C GLY A 362 12.61 -11.31 29.30
N TYR A 363 12.46 -10.06 29.78
CA TYR A 363 11.74 -9.02 29.07
C TYR A 363 12.64 -8.29 28.08
N THR A 364 12.11 -8.08 26.86
CA THR A 364 12.76 -7.28 25.83
C THR A 364 11.90 -6.06 25.54
N ALA A 365 12.41 -4.87 25.85
CA ALA A 365 11.69 -3.63 25.59
C ALA A 365 11.66 -3.30 24.10
N PRO A 366 10.58 -2.64 23.62
CA PRO A 366 10.59 -2.09 22.26
C PRO A 366 11.68 -1.03 22.14
N HIS A 367 12.49 -1.10 21.09
CA HIS A 367 13.56 -0.13 20.83
C HIS A 367 13.25 0.80 19.65
N LEU A 368 12.11 0.59 19.00
CA LEU A 368 11.60 1.43 17.93
C LEU A 368 10.06 1.42 17.91
N TYR A 369 9.48 2.40 17.23
CA TYR A 369 8.05 2.43 16.89
C TYR A 369 7.85 2.90 15.45
N VAL A 370 6.72 2.51 14.84
CA VAL A 370 6.36 2.89 13.46
C VAL A 370 5.42 4.10 13.49
N GLU A 371 5.73 5.12 12.70
CA GLU A 371 4.85 6.29 12.53
C GLU A 371 3.46 5.83 12.02
N GLY A 372 2.42 6.40 12.57
CA GLY A 372 1.05 6.04 12.22
C GLY A 372 0.44 4.91 13.07
N THR A 373 1.25 4.09 13.75
CA THR A 373 0.75 2.99 14.61
C THR A 373 0.93 3.24 16.10
N GLY A 374 2.03 3.92 16.47
CA GLY A 374 2.42 4.09 17.86
C GLY A 374 2.91 2.79 18.52
N VAL A 375 3.13 2.82 19.85
CA VAL A 375 3.53 1.65 20.63
C VAL A 375 3.12 1.81 22.10
N ILE A 376 2.73 0.70 22.75
CA ILE A 376 2.49 0.64 24.19
C ILE A 376 3.83 0.51 24.91
N LEU A 377 4.05 1.33 25.93
CA LEU A 377 5.28 1.32 26.71
C LEU A 377 5.28 0.23 27.79
N PRO A 378 6.48 -0.19 28.24
CA PRO A 378 6.60 -1.14 29.33
C PRO A 378 5.92 -0.65 30.61
N THR A 379 5.26 -1.55 31.34
CA THR A 379 4.57 -1.26 32.61
C THR A 379 5.43 -1.65 33.82
N ALA A 380 4.92 -1.48 35.03
CA ALA A 380 5.54 -1.95 36.28
C ALA A 380 5.82 -3.48 36.25
N ASP A 381 5.02 -4.24 35.50
CA ASP A 381 5.24 -5.69 35.35
C ASP A 381 6.51 -6.06 34.59
N ASN A 382 7.07 -5.11 33.83
CA ASN A 382 8.23 -5.34 32.95
C ASN A 382 9.55 -4.83 33.55
N VAL A 383 9.49 -4.09 34.65
CA VAL A 383 10.65 -3.43 35.27
C VAL A 383 10.78 -3.80 36.74
N GLU A 384 11.99 -3.79 37.28
CA GLU A 384 12.26 -4.08 38.69
C GLU A 384 13.51 -3.32 39.18
N LYS A 385 13.38 -2.63 40.31
CA LYS A 385 14.48 -1.99 41.01
C LYS A 385 14.34 -2.17 42.50
N GLU A 386 15.34 -2.81 43.11
CA GLU A 386 15.32 -3.11 44.54
C GLU A 386 15.13 -1.85 45.38
N GLY A 387 14.13 -1.87 46.26
CA GLY A 387 13.80 -0.78 47.17
C GLY A 387 13.03 0.39 46.55
N TYR A 388 12.52 0.22 45.33
CA TYR A 388 11.79 1.27 44.61
C TYR A 388 10.53 0.73 43.91
N ILE A 389 9.54 1.60 43.78
CA ILE A 389 8.30 1.39 43.02
C ILE A 389 8.42 2.18 41.72
N PHE A 390 8.11 1.54 40.57
CA PHE A 390 8.05 2.21 39.28
C PHE A 390 6.82 3.13 39.22
N ALA A 391 7.05 4.42 39.00
CA ALA A 391 6.01 5.46 38.93
C ALA A 391 5.72 5.94 37.49
N GLY A 392 6.22 5.22 36.46
CA GLY A 392 5.93 5.48 35.05
C GLY A 392 7.07 6.08 34.26
N TRP A 393 6.85 6.18 32.97
CA TRP A 393 7.76 6.79 31.99
C TRP A 393 7.41 8.27 31.79
N TYR A 394 8.42 9.10 31.57
CA TYR A 394 8.28 10.53 31.28
C TYR A 394 9.14 10.90 30.07
N ASP A 395 8.67 11.87 29.27
CA ASP A 395 9.42 12.40 28.10
C ASP A 395 10.44 13.48 28.48
N ASN A 396 10.64 13.71 29.78
CA ASN A 396 11.58 14.70 30.28
C ASN A 396 12.23 14.21 31.60
N GLU A 397 13.50 14.57 31.78
CA GLU A 397 14.31 14.14 32.93
C GLU A 397 13.84 14.71 34.30
N ASN A 398 13.02 15.76 34.30
CA ASN A 398 12.52 16.41 35.50
C ASN A 398 11.17 15.84 35.96
N PHE A 399 10.63 14.85 35.26
CA PHE A 399 9.36 14.20 35.58
C PHE A 399 8.17 15.16 35.71
N ILE A 400 8.14 16.19 34.81
CA ILE A 400 7.06 17.18 34.74
C ILE A 400 5.92 16.62 33.88
N GLY A 401 4.68 16.76 34.34
CA GLY A 401 3.49 16.25 33.68
C GLY A 401 3.05 14.89 34.22
N ASP A 402 2.16 14.24 33.49
CA ASP A 402 1.67 12.89 33.75
C ASP A 402 2.59 11.84 33.15
N PRO A 403 2.68 10.63 33.72
CA PRO A 403 3.42 9.54 33.14
C PRO A 403 2.79 9.11 31.78
N ILE A 404 3.64 8.68 30.85
CA ILE A 404 3.27 8.24 29.50
C ILE A 404 3.17 6.71 29.50
N ASP A 405 2.06 6.18 29.02
CA ASP A 405 1.81 4.74 28.90
C ASP A 405 1.99 4.21 27.45
N LYS A 406 2.00 5.12 26.48
CA LYS A 406 2.13 4.80 25.05
C LYS A 406 2.72 5.96 24.26
N ILE A 407 3.33 5.66 23.12
CA ILE A 407 3.59 6.59 22.03
C ILE A 407 2.37 6.54 21.10
N ASN A 408 1.79 7.70 20.79
CA ASN A 408 0.58 7.76 19.97
C ASN A 408 0.91 7.61 18.48
N SER A 409 -0.08 7.25 17.68
CA SER A 409 0.05 7.17 16.23
C SER A 409 0.39 8.50 15.53
N THR A 410 0.16 9.63 16.20
CA THR A 410 0.50 10.97 15.70
C THR A 410 1.91 11.44 16.09
N ASP A 411 2.59 10.70 16.96
CA ASP A 411 3.94 11.05 17.40
C ASP A 411 4.97 10.75 16.32
N THR A 412 5.99 11.61 16.23
CA THR A 412 7.09 11.52 15.25
C THR A 412 8.43 11.74 15.92
N GLY A 413 9.50 11.29 15.27
CA GLY A 413 10.88 11.43 15.71
C GLY A 413 11.25 10.54 16.90
N ASP A 414 12.53 10.37 17.14
CA ASP A 414 13.05 9.54 18.23
C ASP A 414 12.56 10.03 19.59
N LYS A 415 12.31 9.09 20.50
CA LYS A 415 11.83 9.38 21.85
C LYS A 415 12.83 8.90 22.90
N ILE A 416 13.05 9.74 23.89
CA ILE A 416 13.80 9.39 25.10
C ILE A 416 12.80 9.37 26.25
N LEU A 417 12.71 8.25 26.95
CA LEU A 417 11.78 8.01 28.04
C LEU A 417 12.54 7.78 29.32
N TYR A 418 12.22 8.55 30.35
CA TYR A 418 12.88 8.54 31.66
C TYR A 418 12.03 7.79 32.67
N ALA A 419 12.62 6.78 33.31
CA ALA A 419 11.97 6.03 34.35
C ALA A 419 11.92 6.84 35.66
N LYS A 420 10.74 7.03 36.21
CA LYS A 420 10.57 7.60 37.53
C LYS A 420 10.44 6.49 38.57
N TRP A 421 11.29 6.56 39.60
CA TRP A 421 11.30 5.63 40.70
C TRP A 421 10.96 6.35 42.01
N VAL A 422 10.07 5.76 42.81
CA VAL A 422 9.72 6.23 44.14
C VAL A 422 10.26 5.21 45.14
N PRO A 423 11.00 5.63 46.19
CA PRO A 423 11.47 4.70 47.20
C PRO A 423 10.32 3.95 47.87
N GLU A 424 10.47 2.66 48.07
CA GLU A 424 9.54 1.89 48.92
C GLU A 424 9.62 2.41 50.36
N THR A 425 8.48 2.67 50.97
CA THR A 425 8.39 3.10 52.34
C THR A 425 7.27 2.36 53.05
N PHE A 426 7.52 1.86 54.23
CA PHE A 426 6.49 1.26 55.08
C PHE A 426 6.71 1.56 56.54
N SER A 427 5.65 1.49 57.32
CA SER A 427 5.65 1.63 58.76
C SER A 427 4.78 0.55 59.37
N VAL A 428 5.32 -0.16 60.36
CA VAL A 428 4.57 -1.17 61.11
C VAL A 428 4.31 -0.64 62.49
N THR A 429 3.05 -0.51 62.85
CA THR A 429 2.60 -0.07 64.17
C THR A 429 2.21 -1.25 65.02
N ILE A 430 2.86 -1.40 66.15
CA ILE A 430 2.62 -2.47 67.13
C ILE A 430 2.32 -1.80 68.47
N PRO A 431 1.34 -2.29 69.25
CA PRO A 431 1.00 -1.65 70.52
C PRO A 431 2.15 -1.77 71.52
N LYS A 432 2.47 -0.64 72.16
CA LYS A 432 3.53 -0.58 73.16
C LYS A 432 3.18 -1.34 74.45
N ARG A 433 1.89 -1.58 74.73
CA ARG A 433 1.37 -2.25 75.90
C ARG A 433 0.13 -3.05 75.55
N ILE A 434 0.08 -4.28 76.04
CA ILE A 434 -1.08 -5.16 75.87
C ILE A 434 -1.58 -5.48 77.27
N THR A 435 -2.90 -5.32 77.48
CA THR A 435 -3.54 -5.64 78.80
C THR A 435 -4.18 -7.02 78.71
N LEU A 436 -3.81 -7.92 79.62
CA LEU A 436 -4.37 -9.25 79.69
C LEU A 436 -5.52 -9.29 80.70
N SER A 437 -6.65 -9.90 80.31
CA SER A 437 -7.76 -10.17 81.21
C SER A 437 -7.51 -11.42 82.02
N GLY A 438 -7.66 -11.32 83.35
CA GLY A 438 -7.55 -12.49 84.25
C GLY A 438 -8.71 -13.48 84.10
N GLU A 439 -9.87 -13.03 83.66
CA GLU A 439 -11.04 -13.89 83.40
C GLU A 439 -10.92 -14.73 82.15
N THR A 440 -10.46 -14.14 81.07
CA THR A 440 -10.34 -14.82 79.77
C THR A 440 -8.98 -15.46 79.58
N LYS A 441 -7.99 -15.18 80.43
CA LYS A 441 -6.58 -15.62 80.31
C LYS A 441 -5.95 -15.23 78.98
N SER A 442 -6.41 -14.13 78.38
CA SER A 442 -6.00 -13.66 77.06
C SER A 442 -5.99 -12.15 76.94
N GLY A 443 -5.30 -11.63 75.96
CA GLY A 443 -5.30 -10.22 75.61
C GLY A 443 -5.16 -10.08 74.08
N ALA A 444 -5.89 -9.13 73.54
CA ALA A 444 -5.81 -8.79 72.14
C ALA A 444 -4.76 -7.70 71.85
N TYR A 445 -4.14 -7.73 70.76
CA TYR A 445 -3.30 -6.65 70.24
C TYR A 445 -3.55 -6.49 68.70
N THR A 446 -3.34 -5.28 68.21
CA THR A 446 -3.52 -4.96 66.80
C THR A 446 -2.17 -4.62 66.18
N VAL A 447 -1.91 -5.13 65.02
CA VAL A 447 -0.78 -4.77 64.17
C VAL A 447 -1.31 -4.10 62.93
N THR A 448 -0.79 -2.93 62.63
CA THR A 448 -1.13 -2.18 61.39
C THR A 448 0.14 -1.94 60.63
N CYS A 449 0.10 -2.19 59.35
CA CYS A 449 1.17 -1.84 58.38
C CYS A 449 0.65 -0.80 57.41
N THR A 450 1.38 0.28 57.23
CA THR A 450 1.07 1.34 56.27
C THR A 450 2.30 1.68 55.43
N GLY A 451 2.10 2.18 54.23
CA GLY A 451 3.18 2.58 53.31
C GLY A 451 2.93 2.14 51.90
N ALA A 452 3.97 2.10 51.11
CA ALA A 452 3.96 1.61 49.74
C ALA A 452 5.18 0.71 49.51
N ILE A 453 4.94 -0.46 48.89
CA ILE A 453 5.95 -1.45 48.48
C ILE A 453 5.60 -1.93 47.06
N GLY A 454 6.56 -2.54 46.36
CA GLY A 454 6.31 -3.11 45.02
C GLY A 454 5.30 -4.26 45.07
N ASP A 455 4.53 -4.46 43.99
CA ASP A 455 3.44 -5.45 43.89
C ASP A 455 3.89 -6.90 44.12
N SER A 456 5.11 -7.23 43.78
CA SER A 456 5.66 -8.57 43.97
C SER A 456 6.14 -8.88 45.39
N ARG A 457 6.11 -7.88 46.30
CA ARG A 457 6.69 -7.95 47.63
C ARG A 457 5.62 -7.92 48.71
N TYR A 458 5.98 -8.34 49.92
CA TYR A 458 5.13 -8.24 51.11
C TYR A 458 5.95 -7.98 52.37
N ILE A 459 5.31 -7.38 53.35
CA ILE A 459 5.87 -7.23 54.70
C ILE A 459 5.42 -8.40 55.54
N SER A 460 6.35 -9.19 56.02
CA SER A 460 6.08 -10.27 56.96
C SER A 460 6.27 -9.79 58.39
N VAL A 461 5.24 -9.89 59.23
CA VAL A 461 5.27 -9.55 60.64
C VAL A 461 5.06 -10.83 61.45
N VAL A 462 6.11 -11.32 62.05
CA VAL A 462 6.11 -12.57 62.79
C VAL A 462 6.39 -12.28 64.26
N PRO A 463 5.42 -12.47 65.16
CA PRO A 463 5.68 -12.42 66.59
C PRO A 463 6.47 -13.67 67.05
N ASP A 464 7.22 -13.54 68.15
CA ASP A 464 7.73 -14.69 68.84
C ASP A 464 6.60 -15.68 69.19
N SER A 465 6.78 -16.93 68.97
CA SER A 465 5.74 -17.96 69.21
C SER A 465 5.38 -18.07 70.71
N SER A 466 6.27 -17.61 71.56
CA SER A 466 6.07 -17.56 73.00
C SER A 466 7.02 -16.56 73.64
N PHE A 467 6.65 -16.03 74.81
CA PHE A 467 7.53 -15.24 75.62
C PHE A 467 7.24 -15.48 77.10
N THR A 468 8.24 -15.19 77.96
CA THR A 468 8.11 -15.39 79.38
C THR A 468 7.58 -14.12 80.04
N MET A 469 6.59 -14.29 80.93
CA MET A 469 6.03 -13.24 81.79
C MET A 469 6.44 -13.47 83.24
N THR A 470 6.92 -12.42 83.85
CA THR A 470 7.43 -12.47 85.26
C THR A 470 6.64 -11.57 86.19
N GLN A 471 6.50 -11.98 87.42
CA GLN A 471 5.96 -11.16 88.48
C GLN A 471 6.75 -11.43 89.80
N LYS A 472 7.13 -10.38 90.53
CA LYS A 472 7.89 -10.51 91.74
C LYS A 472 7.18 -11.41 92.75
N GLY A 473 7.86 -12.49 93.12
CA GLY A 473 7.36 -13.47 94.12
C GLY A 473 6.41 -14.54 93.57
N LYS A 474 6.32 -14.72 92.23
CA LYS A 474 5.56 -15.76 91.57
C LYS A 474 6.44 -16.50 90.53
N ALA A 475 6.01 -17.68 90.16
CA ALA A 475 6.67 -18.44 89.10
C ALA A 475 6.40 -17.76 87.80
N ASP A 476 7.38 -17.83 86.91
CA ASP A 476 7.28 -17.35 85.51
C ASP A 476 6.25 -18.18 84.74
N ILE A 477 5.54 -17.53 83.85
CA ILE A 477 4.58 -18.17 82.97
C ILE A 477 4.98 -17.92 81.50
N THR A 478 4.68 -18.86 80.62
CA THR A 478 4.91 -18.74 79.18
C THR A 478 3.60 -18.38 78.53
N ALA A 479 3.59 -17.25 77.80
CA ALA A 479 2.50 -16.85 76.92
C ALA A 479 2.80 -17.31 75.52
N THR A 480 1.78 -17.72 74.77
CA THR A 480 1.89 -18.19 73.41
C THR A 480 1.13 -17.28 72.40
N LEU A 481 1.65 -17.19 71.20
CA LEU A 481 1.05 -16.50 70.08
C LEU A 481 1.03 -17.39 68.85
N GLN A 482 0.02 -17.28 68.01
CA GLN A 482 -0.17 -18.20 66.87
C GLN A 482 -0.30 -17.52 65.49
N GLN A 483 -0.14 -16.19 65.39
CA GLN A 483 -0.44 -15.55 64.13
C GLN A 483 0.80 -15.01 63.43
N ILE A 484 0.94 -15.36 62.14
CA ILE A 484 1.86 -14.80 61.15
C ILE A 484 1.00 -14.03 60.17
N THR A 485 1.38 -12.80 59.83
CA THR A 485 0.63 -11.96 58.91
C THR A 485 1.59 -11.36 57.89
N LYS A 486 1.19 -11.42 56.65
CA LYS A 486 1.86 -10.80 55.51
C LYS A 486 1.00 -9.65 55.01
N PHE A 487 1.59 -8.48 54.82
CA PHE A 487 0.93 -7.30 54.27
C PHE A 487 1.39 -7.06 52.85
N ARG A 488 0.45 -7.03 51.91
CA ARG A 488 0.65 -6.63 50.54
C ARG A 488 0.40 -5.14 50.35
N SER A 489 0.92 -4.58 49.27
CA SER A 489 0.58 -3.20 48.88
C SER A 489 -0.95 -3.01 48.78
N ALA A 490 -1.45 -1.83 49.11
CA ALA A 490 -2.86 -1.46 48.93
C ALA A 490 -3.27 -1.47 47.41
N ASP A 491 -2.29 -1.32 46.54
CA ASP A 491 -2.50 -1.36 45.06
C ASP A 491 -2.24 -2.75 44.46
N TYR A 492 -2.08 -3.79 45.29
CA TYR A 492 -1.84 -5.16 44.81
C TYR A 492 -3.04 -5.67 44.03
N THR A 493 -2.78 -6.06 42.76
CA THR A 493 -3.82 -6.50 41.81
C THR A 493 -4.05 -8.01 41.80
N GLY A 494 -3.20 -8.81 42.46
CA GLY A 494 -3.34 -10.24 42.60
C GLY A 494 -4.36 -10.67 43.66
N SER A 495 -4.67 -11.98 43.70
CA SER A 495 -5.50 -12.54 44.80
C SER A 495 -4.65 -12.71 46.03
N LEU A 496 -5.16 -12.21 47.19
CA LEU A 496 -4.51 -12.42 48.48
C LEU A 496 -4.57 -13.89 48.91
N GLU A 497 -3.48 -14.41 49.45
CA GLU A 497 -3.46 -15.72 50.07
C GLU A 497 -4.10 -15.68 51.48
N ALA A 498 -4.36 -16.83 52.11
CA ALA A 498 -5.06 -16.91 53.39
C ALA A 498 -4.32 -16.23 54.58
N ASP A 499 -3.01 -16.06 54.46
CA ASP A 499 -2.15 -15.39 55.45
C ASP A 499 -1.71 -13.97 55.00
N GLU A 500 -2.32 -13.44 53.92
CA GLU A 500 -2.05 -12.13 53.37
C GLU A 500 -3.21 -11.15 53.63
N THR A 501 -2.87 -9.88 53.77
CA THR A 501 -3.82 -8.76 53.92
C THR A 501 -3.25 -7.51 53.27
N GLU A 502 -4.13 -6.56 52.92
CA GLU A 502 -3.72 -5.26 52.36
C GLU A 502 -3.14 -4.34 53.46
N MET A 503 -2.17 -3.51 53.10
CA MET A 503 -1.66 -2.45 53.95
C MET A 503 -2.80 -1.50 54.35
N GLY A 504 -2.79 -0.99 55.55
CA GLY A 504 -3.86 -0.17 56.13
C GLY A 504 -4.92 -0.96 56.87
N THR A 505 -4.92 -2.30 56.74
CA THR A 505 -5.83 -3.16 57.48
C THR A 505 -5.25 -3.47 58.88
N ASP A 506 -6.09 -3.39 59.91
CA ASP A 506 -5.74 -3.79 61.28
C ASP A 506 -5.88 -5.30 61.44
N ILE A 507 -4.81 -5.97 61.86
CA ILE A 507 -4.83 -7.40 62.19
C ILE A 507 -4.82 -7.61 63.67
N GLU A 508 -5.81 -8.34 64.16
CA GLU A 508 -5.91 -8.69 65.58
C GLU A 508 -5.15 -9.99 65.91
N GLY A 509 -4.23 -9.89 66.81
CA GLY A 509 -3.54 -11.04 67.39
C GLY A 509 -4.00 -11.30 68.81
N THR A 510 -3.90 -12.53 69.29
CA THR A 510 -4.29 -12.88 70.69
C THR A 510 -3.12 -13.53 71.39
N ILE A 511 -2.90 -13.08 72.61
CA ILE A 511 -1.96 -13.66 73.58
C ILE A 511 -2.75 -14.58 74.52
N HIS A 512 -2.32 -15.82 74.63
CA HIS A 512 -2.91 -16.78 75.55
C HIS A 512 -1.95 -17.05 76.70
N THR A 513 -2.49 -17.12 77.90
CA THR A 513 -1.72 -17.47 79.09
C THR A 513 -2.40 -18.59 79.85
N PRO A 514 -1.67 -19.64 80.35
CA PRO A 514 -2.28 -20.77 80.98
C PRO A 514 -2.86 -20.44 82.38
N ASP A 515 -2.19 -19.63 83.23
CA ASP A 515 -2.64 -19.27 84.57
C ASP A 515 -2.22 -17.88 84.94
N LEU A 516 -3.14 -16.92 84.85
CA LEU A 516 -2.91 -15.53 85.19
C LEU A 516 -3.55 -15.28 86.60
N THR A 517 -2.73 -15.07 87.65
CA THR A 517 -3.20 -14.60 88.96
C THR A 517 -3.14 -13.09 88.98
N ALA A 518 -4.05 -12.47 89.78
CA ALA A 518 -4.10 -11.00 89.92
C ALA A 518 -2.74 -10.38 90.28
N GLY A 519 -2.38 -9.30 89.62
CA GLY A 519 -1.14 -8.55 89.78
C GLY A 519 -0.55 -8.06 88.47
N SER A 520 0.54 -7.28 88.61
CA SER A 520 1.26 -6.79 87.38
C SER A 520 2.31 -7.80 86.98
N TRP A 521 2.16 -8.32 85.74
CA TRP A 521 3.13 -9.20 85.09
C TRP A 521 3.90 -8.40 84.04
N ASN A 522 5.18 -8.64 83.92
CA ASN A 522 6.04 -8.03 82.88
C ASN A 522 6.61 -9.11 81.97
N GLY A 523 6.54 -8.87 80.70
CA GLY A 523 7.15 -9.71 79.65
C GLY A 523 7.51 -8.87 78.47
N THR A 524 8.42 -9.35 77.63
CA THR A 524 8.81 -8.71 76.38
C THR A 524 8.39 -9.59 75.27
N LEU A 525 7.56 -9.10 74.33
CA LEU A 525 7.18 -9.74 73.15
C LEU A 525 7.95 -9.07 72.01
N ASN A 526 8.66 -9.85 71.19
CA ASN A 526 9.39 -9.37 70.05
C ASN A 526 8.63 -9.71 68.75
N PHE A 527 8.74 -8.84 67.81
CA PHE A 527 8.25 -9.04 66.44
C PHE A 527 9.43 -9.01 65.46
N LYS A 528 9.49 -9.99 64.58
CA LYS A 528 10.42 -9.99 63.47
C LYS A 528 9.70 -9.46 62.24
N ILE A 529 10.20 -8.36 61.70
CA ILE A 529 9.62 -7.67 60.55
C ILE A 529 10.60 -7.81 59.39
N ASN A 530 10.14 -8.35 58.29
CA ASN A 530 10.94 -8.50 57.08
C ASN A 530 10.12 -8.00 55.87
N LEU A 531 10.81 -7.29 54.98
CA LEU A 531 10.33 -7.06 53.62
C LEU A 531 10.85 -8.23 52.76
N ILE A 532 9.97 -8.93 52.11
CA ILE A 532 10.25 -10.14 51.32
C ILE A 532 9.77 -9.97 49.92
#